data_fb8fcacad0ecc47121655df6ffacbaa0
#
_entry.id   fb8fcacad0ecc47121655df6ffacbaa0
#
_cell.length_a   1.000
_cell.length_b   1.000
_cell.length_c   1.000
_cell.angle_alpha   90.00
_cell.angle_beta   90.00
_cell.angle_gamma   90.00
#
_symmetry.space_group_name_H-M   'P 1'
#
loop_
_entity.id
_entity.type
_entity.pdbx_description
1 polymer ?
#
loop_
_entity_poly.entity_id
_entity_poly.type
_entity_poly.pdbx_seq_one_letter_code
_entity_poly.pdbx_strand_id
1 'polypeptide(L)'
;LPVELDDKEVASILMKGMTAQYLLHRTYKVKKNDTVLIHAAAGGMGLILCQWAKAIGAIVIGTVSTKAKAEIAKEAGCDYPIIRSSENFVKVVKEVTNGKGCDVVYEAIGKDTLQQSLDSLKPMGMCAAYGHVSGPPDPIDVIQDLGRRGSLFITRPAIMHYLATRNDLEWAANDLFKAISKGTIKSNVNYEFQLKDAVKAHEAIESGKTEGSIILLP
;
A
#
# COMPACT_ATOMS: atom_id res chain seq x y z
N LEU A 1 2.97 19.37 14.23
CA LEU A 1 3.20 19.37 12.78
C LEU A 1 4.36 20.30 12.45
N PRO A 2 5.22 19.96 11.48
CA PRO A 2 6.22 20.88 10.95
C PRO A 2 5.56 22.12 10.33
N VAL A 3 6.11 23.30 10.59
CA VAL A 3 5.55 24.58 10.15
C VAL A 3 5.66 24.76 8.61
N GLU A 4 6.60 24.02 8.02
CA GLU A 4 6.90 24.08 6.58
C GLU A 4 5.93 23.28 5.70
N LEU A 5 5.07 22.43 6.30
CA LEU A 5 4.12 21.62 5.57
C LEU A 5 2.79 22.35 5.44
N ASP A 6 2.27 22.38 4.20
CA ASP A 6 0.93 22.90 3.92
C ASP A 6 -0.17 22.02 4.54
N ASP A 7 -1.22 22.64 5.05
CA ASP A 7 -2.35 21.96 5.70
C ASP A 7 -3.01 20.92 4.78
N LYS A 8 -3.13 21.21 3.48
CA LYS A 8 -3.68 20.28 2.49
C LYS A 8 -2.79 19.06 2.31
N GLU A 9 -1.49 19.27 2.29
CA GLU A 9 -0.52 18.20 2.22
C GLU A 9 -0.64 17.29 3.45
N VAL A 10 -0.65 17.87 4.64
CA VAL A 10 -0.81 17.14 5.90
C VAL A 10 -2.13 16.36 5.93
N ALA A 11 -3.26 16.99 5.60
CA ALA A 11 -4.57 16.34 5.56
C ALA A 11 -4.58 15.14 4.60
N SER A 12 -3.86 15.25 3.49
CA SER A 12 -3.80 14.20 2.46
C SER A 12 -2.95 13.00 2.84
N ILE A 13 -1.91 13.19 3.65
CA ILE A 13 -0.84 12.19 3.82
C ILE A 13 -0.68 11.65 5.24
N LEU A 14 -1.09 12.39 6.28
CA LEU A 14 -0.72 12.07 7.67
C LEU A 14 -1.11 10.64 8.07
N MET A 15 -2.39 10.28 7.99
CA MET A 15 -2.85 8.94 8.38
C MET A 15 -2.29 7.85 7.45
N LYS A 16 -2.29 8.11 6.14
CA LYS A 16 -1.79 7.15 5.14
C LYS A 16 -0.28 6.98 5.24
N GLY A 17 0.45 8.06 5.46
CA GLY A 17 1.90 8.04 5.61
C GLY A 17 2.36 7.30 6.87
N MET A 18 1.71 7.54 8.01
CA MET A 18 1.98 6.76 9.24
C MET A 18 1.60 5.28 9.07
N THR A 19 0.55 4.99 8.28
CA THR A 19 0.20 3.61 7.93
C THR A 19 1.29 2.96 7.08
N ALA A 20 1.78 3.65 6.06
CA ALA A 20 2.90 3.16 5.25
C ALA A 20 4.17 2.97 6.08
N GLN A 21 4.44 3.88 7.02
CA GLN A 21 5.58 3.78 7.92
C GLN A 21 5.56 2.47 8.70
N TYR A 22 4.49 2.16 9.44
CA TYR A 22 4.50 0.93 10.21
C TYR A 22 4.43 -0.32 9.33
N LEU A 23 3.78 -0.28 8.18
CA LEU A 23 3.74 -1.41 7.25
C LEU A 23 5.14 -1.77 6.75
N LEU A 24 5.93 -0.76 6.35
CA LEU A 24 7.26 -0.93 5.76
C LEU A 24 8.38 -1.15 6.81
N HIS A 25 8.21 -0.67 8.03
CA HIS A 25 9.28 -0.67 9.03
C HIS A 25 9.01 -1.55 10.26
N ARG A 26 7.74 -1.90 10.53
CA ARG A 26 7.36 -2.69 11.73
C ARG A 26 6.61 -3.97 11.40
N THR A 27 5.61 -3.94 10.51
CA THR A 27 4.85 -5.14 10.12
C THR A 27 5.77 -6.10 9.37
N TYR A 28 6.37 -5.61 8.31
CA TYR A 28 7.47 -6.27 7.62
C TYR A 28 8.59 -5.24 7.40
N LYS A 29 9.75 -5.49 7.99
CA LYS A 29 10.89 -4.59 7.84
C LYS A 29 11.51 -4.76 6.46
N VAL A 30 11.04 -3.96 5.50
CA VAL A 30 11.53 -3.98 4.12
C VAL A 30 13.01 -3.60 4.08
N LYS A 31 13.77 -4.33 3.28
CA LYS A 31 15.20 -4.15 3.06
C LYS A 31 15.48 -3.89 1.59
N LYS A 32 16.67 -3.40 1.32
CA LYS A 32 17.19 -3.32 -0.05
C LYS A 32 17.17 -4.69 -0.72
N ASN A 33 16.71 -4.73 -1.96
CA ASN A 33 16.53 -5.92 -2.80
C ASN A 33 15.39 -6.86 -2.39
N ASP A 34 14.60 -6.57 -1.34
CA ASP A 34 13.36 -7.29 -1.13
C ASP A 34 12.40 -7.01 -2.29
N THR A 35 11.63 -8.01 -2.68
CA THR A 35 10.56 -7.84 -3.67
C THR A 35 9.24 -7.67 -2.95
N VAL A 36 8.56 -6.55 -3.18
CA VAL A 36 7.28 -6.22 -2.57
C VAL A 36 6.17 -6.17 -3.62
N LEU A 37 5.01 -6.74 -3.31
CA LEU A 37 3.79 -6.60 -4.10
C LEU A 37 2.83 -5.65 -3.39
N ILE A 38 2.40 -4.60 -4.09
CA ILE A 38 1.48 -3.58 -3.57
C ILE A 38 0.21 -3.59 -4.39
N HIS A 39 -0.93 -3.91 -3.78
CA HIS A 39 -2.23 -3.79 -4.44
C HIS A 39 -2.73 -2.35 -4.44
N ALA A 40 -3.52 -2.00 -5.47
CA ALA A 40 -4.02 -0.64 -5.70
C ALA A 40 -2.89 0.41 -5.70
N ALA A 41 -1.81 0.12 -6.43
CA ALA A 41 -0.55 0.88 -6.42
C ALA A 41 -0.69 2.36 -6.80
N ALA A 42 -1.72 2.75 -7.57
CA ALA A 42 -2.02 4.14 -7.92
C ALA A 42 -3.03 4.84 -6.98
N GLY A 43 -3.49 4.14 -5.94
CA GLY A 43 -4.33 4.73 -4.90
C GLY A 43 -3.52 5.52 -3.86
N GLY A 44 -4.19 6.30 -3.00
CA GLY A 44 -3.51 7.16 -2.03
C GLY A 44 -2.52 6.45 -1.11
N MET A 45 -2.83 5.22 -0.65
CA MET A 45 -1.87 4.37 0.09
C MET A 45 -0.80 3.79 -0.81
N GLY A 46 -1.22 3.28 -2.00
CA GLY A 46 -0.33 2.61 -2.93
C GLY A 46 0.81 3.50 -3.40
N LEU A 47 0.53 4.76 -3.72
CA LEU A 47 1.54 5.74 -4.13
C LEU A 47 2.59 6.00 -3.05
N ILE A 48 2.18 6.11 -1.80
CA ILE A 48 3.10 6.31 -0.67
C ILE A 48 3.96 5.05 -0.47
N LEU A 49 3.34 3.87 -0.49
CA LEU A 49 4.05 2.60 -0.35
C LEU A 49 5.07 2.40 -1.48
N CYS A 50 4.70 2.70 -2.74
CA CYS A 50 5.61 2.60 -3.87
C CYS A 50 6.82 3.52 -3.71
N GLN A 51 6.60 4.80 -3.43
CA GLN A 51 7.66 5.78 -3.24
C GLN A 51 8.62 5.36 -2.11
N TRP A 52 8.06 4.98 -0.97
CA TRP A 52 8.88 4.67 0.20
C TRP A 52 9.61 3.34 0.07
N ALA A 53 8.95 2.28 -0.41
CA ALA A 53 9.59 0.99 -0.68
C ALA A 53 10.72 1.13 -1.70
N LYS A 54 10.49 1.92 -2.76
CA LYS A 54 11.51 2.21 -3.77
C LYS A 54 12.71 2.95 -3.17
N ALA A 55 12.47 3.93 -2.31
CA ALA A 55 13.54 4.67 -1.62
C ALA A 55 14.34 3.79 -0.64
N ILE A 56 13.74 2.76 -0.06
CA ILE A 56 14.47 1.74 0.72
C ILE A 56 15.36 0.87 -0.19
N GLY A 57 15.06 0.81 -1.48
CA GLY A 57 15.79 0.01 -2.47
C GLY A 57 15.14 -1.35 -2.73
N ALA A 58 13.85 -1.51 -2.44
CA ALA A 58 13.07 -2.68 -2.82
C ALA A 58 12.77 -2.71 -4.31
N ILE A 59 12.47 -3.91 -4.83
CA ILE A 59 11.86 -4.14 -6.13
C ILE A 59 10.35 -4.07 -5.93
N VAL A 60 9.70 -3.09 -6.57
CA VAL A 60 8.28 -2.81 -6.36
C VAL A 60 7.45 -3.33 -7.51
N ILE A 61 6.58 -4.29 -7.22
CA ILE A 61 5.54 -4.78 -8.12
C ILE A 61 4.21 -4.18 -7.65
N GLY A 62 3.38 -3.68 -8.56
CA GLY A 62 2.14 -3.04 -8.17
C GLY A 62 0.95 -3.43 -9.05
N THR A 63 -0.21 -3.72 -8.47
CA THR A 63 -1.42 -3.95 -9.27
C THR A 63 -2.26 -2.68 -9.39
N VAL A 64 -2.78 -2.45 -10.58
CA VAL A 64 -3.65 -1.32 -10.93
C VAL A 64 -4.84 -1.76 -11.77
N SER A 65 -5.83 -0.88 -11.97
CA SER A 65 -7.03 -1.22 -12.73
C SER A 65 -6.97 -0.79 -14.21
N THR A 66 -6.14 0.19 -14.55
CA THR A 66 -6.08 0.78 -15.91
C THR A 66 -4.65 1.09 -16.32
N LYS A 67 -4.43 1.26 -17.64
CA LYS A 67 -3.15 1.66 -18.20
C LYS A 67 -2.71 3.06 -17.70
N ALA A 68 -3.62 4.01 -17.58
CA ALA A 68 -3.30 5.33 -17.03
C ALA A 68 -2.78 5.22 -15.58
N LYS A 69 -3.45 4.40 -14.74
CA LYS A 69 -3.00 4.14 -13.37
C LYS A 69 -1.65 3.40 -13.31
N ALA A 70 -1.31 2.62 -14.33
CA ALA A 70 0.01 1.97 -14.41
C ALA A 70 1.13 3.00 -14.56
N GLU A 71 0.95 4.01 -15.41
CA GLU A 71 1.94 5.10 -15.56
C GLU A 71 2.10 5.90 -14.27
N ILE A 72 1.00 6.23 -13.59
CA ILE A 72 1.04 6.93 -12.30
C ILE A 72 1.79 6.12 -11.24
N ALA A 73 1.52 4.81 -11.15
CA ALA A 73 2.23 3.94 -10.22
C ALA A 73 3.74 3.85 -10.56
N LYS A 74 4.09 3.81 -11.85
CA LYS A 74 5.46 3.79 -12.32
C LYS A 74 6.22 5.07 -11.95
N GLU A 75 5.62 6.23 -12.15
CA GLU A 75 6.18 7.52 -11.72
C GLU A 75 6.41 7.57 -10.21
N ALA A 76 5.56 6.89 -9.42
CA ALA A 76 5.71 6.75 -7.98
C ALA A 76 6.74 5.67 -7.56
N GLY A 77 7.47 5.07 -8.51
CA GLY A 77 8.53 4.11 -8.20
C GLY A 77 8.13 2.64 -8.25
N CYS A 78 6.95 2.30 -8.78
CA CYS A 78 6.58 0.93 -9.09
C CYS A 78 7.40 0.44 -10.31
N ASP A 79 8.24 -0.57 -10.12
CA ASP A 79 9.09 -1.10 -11.20
C ASP A 79 8.27 -1.92 -12.22
N TYR A 80 7.28 -2.66 -11.73
CA TYR A 80 6.45 -3.57 -12.52
C TYR A 80 4.96 -3.34 -12.23
N PRO A 81 4.33 -2.34 -12.87
CA PRO A 81 2.90 -2.14 -12.76
C PRO A 81 2.15 -3.19 -13.59
N ILE A 82 1.14 -3.84 -12.98
CA ILE A 82 0.34 -4.92 -13.56
C ILE A 82 -1.11 -4.49 -13.67
N ILE A 83 -1.69 -4.56 -14.87
CA ILE A 83 -3.10 -4.25 -15.09
C ILE A 83 -3.94 -5.48 -14.77
N ARG A 84 -4.52 -5.54 -13.56
CA ARG A 84 -5.20 -6.71 -13.01
C ARG A 84 -6.35 -7.26 -13.88
N SER A 85 -7.00 -6.43 -14.70
CA SER A 85 -8.08 -6.85 -15.57
C SER A 85 -7.63 -7.67 -16.79
N SER A 86 -6.36 -7.55 -17.19
CA SER A 86 -5.80 -8.18 -18.39
C SER A 86 -4.59 -9.09 -18.12
N GLU A 87 -4.04 -9.04 -16.91
CA GLU A 87 -2.81 -9.75 -16.56
C GLU A 87 -2.99 -10.56 -15.27
N ASN A 88 -2.40 -11.75 -15.23
CA ASN A 88 -2.33 -12.57 -14.03
C ASN A 88 -1.12 -12.12 -13.20
N PHE A 89 -1.37 -11.42 -12.10
CA PHE A 89 -0.29 -10.87 -11.28
C PHE A 89 0.57 -11.95 -10.59
N VAL A 90 0.03 -13.13 -10.28
CA VAL A 90 0.83 -14.24 -9.73
C VAL A 90 1.88 -14.69 -10.74
N LYS A 91 1.48 -14.80 -12.01
CA LYS A 91 2.40 -15.17 -13.11
C LYS A 91 3.50 -14.12 -13.27
N VAL A 92 3.14 -12.85 -13.34
CA VAL A 92 4.12 -11.75 -13.48
C VAL A 92 5.07 -11.70 -12.29
N VAL A 93 4.57 -11.86 -11.05
CA VAL A 93 5.42 -11.97 -9.87
C VAL A 93 6.42 -13.10 -9.99
N LYS A 94 5.98 -14.31 -10.42
CA LYS A 94 6.88 -15.45 -10.62
C LYS A 94 7.93 -15.19 -11.69
N GLU A 95 7.56 -14.53 -12.79
CA GLU A 95 8.50 -14.14 -13.84
C GLU A 95 9.55 -13.15 -13.33
N VAL A 96 9.14 -12.07 -12.68
CA VAL A 96 10.04 -11.04 -12.12
C VAL A 96 10.99 -11.61 -11.06
N THR A 97 10.51 -12.58 -10.28
CA THR A 97 11.29 -13.17 -9.17
C THR A 97 12.00 -14.47 -9.54
N ASN A 98 12.06 -14.86 -10.82
CA ASN A 98 12.61 -16.13 -11.26
C ASN A 98 12.00 -17.33 -10.50
N GLY A 99 10.70 -17.33 -10.31
CA GLY A 99 9.93 -18.37 -9.64
C GLY A 99 9.92 -18.31 -8.11
N LYS A 100 10.69 -17.42 -7.48
CA LYS A 100 10.84 -17.36 -6.01
C LYS A 100 9.58 -16.82 -5.31
N GLY A 101 8.94 -15.79 -5.86
CA GLY A 101 7.86 -15.04 -5.22
C GLY A 101 8.33 -13.82 -4.42
N CYS A 102 7.39 -13.04 -3.91
CA CYS A 102 7.64 -11.81 -3.15
C CYS A 102 8.03 -12.10 -1.71
N ASP A 103 8.78 -11.19 -1.11
CA ASP A 103 9.09 -11.17 0.32
C ASP A 103 7.86 -10.79 1.14
N VAL A 104 7.13 -9.78 0.67
CA VAL A 104 5.91 -9.29 1.31
C VAL A 104 4.87 -8.85 0.27
N VAL A 105 3.60 -9.10 0.60
CA VAL A 105 2.44 -8.55 -0.13
C VAL A 105 1.70 -7.58 0.79
N TYR A 106 1.51 -6.35 0.33
CA TYR A 106 0.66 -5.34 0.97
C TYR A 106 -0.74 -5.43 0.36
N GLU A 107 -1.60 -6.22 1.02
CA GLU A 107 -2.93 -6.59 0.55
C GLU A 107 -3.97 -5.58 1.03
N ALA A 108 -4.59 -4.87 0.07
CA ALA A 108 -5.59 -3.85 0.31
C ALA A 108 -6.98 -4.23 -0.19
N ILE A 109 -7.09 -5.23 -1.05
CA ILE A 109 -8.30 -5.56 -1.81
C ILE A 109 -9.20 -6.53 -1.02
N GLY A 110 -8.64 -7.61 -0.51
CA GLY A 110 -9.36 -8.58 0.32
C GLY A 110 -9.91 -9.76 -0.48
N LYS A 111 -11.25 -9.91 -0.51
CA LYS A 111 -11.93 -11.08 -1.06
C LYS A 111 -11.43 -11.51 -2.45
N ASP A 112 -11.26 -10.56 -3.36
CA ASP A 112 -10.94 -10.85 -4.76
C ASP A 112 -9.48 -11.26 -4.99
N THR A 113 -8.57 -10.99 -4.06
CA THR A 113 -7.12 -11.10 -4.31
C THR A 113 -6.35 -11.89 -3.27
N LEU A 114 -6.88 -12.08 -2.06
CA LEU A 114 -6.10 -12.65 -0.95
C LEU A 114 -5.46 -14.00 -1.29
N GLN A 115 -6.20 -14.94 -1.89
CA GLN A 115 -5.67 -16.27 -2.23
C GLN A 115 -4.52 -16.18 -3.23
N GLN A 116 -4.67 -15.35 -4.26
CA GLN A 116 -3.61 -15.12 -5.25
C GLN A 116 -2.43 -14.34 -4.65
N SER A 117 -2.68 -13.48 -3.67
CA SER A 117 -1.63 -12.77 -2.92
C SER A 117 -0.76 -13.76 -2.13
N LEU A 118 -1.38 -14.79 -1.52
CA LEU A 118 -0.65 -15.87 -0.86
C LEU A 118 0.16 -16.70 -1.86
N ASP A 119 -0.38 -16.99 -3.07
CA ASP A 119 0.33 -17.71 -4.15
C ASP A 119 1.52 -16.92 -4.70
N SER A 120 1.53 -15.59 -4.52
CA SER A 120 2.60 -14.70 -4.97
C SER A 120 3.78 -14.65 -4.02
N LEU A 121 3.64 -15.15 -2.80
CA LEU A 121 4.70 -15.11 -1.79
C LEU A 121 5.77 -16.19 -2.02
N LYS A 122 6.98 -15.90 -1.58
CA LYS A 122 8.03 -16.90 -1.41
C LYS A 122 7.78 -17.71 -0.12
N PRO A 123 8.42 -18.88 0.06
CA PRO A 123 8.41 -19.55 1.36
C PRO A 123 8.82 -18.60 2.50
N MET A 124 8.09 -18.65 3.61
CA MET A 124 8.22 -17.73 4.76
C MET A 124 7.96 -16.25 4.44
N GLY A 125 7.30 -15.96 3.31
CA GLY A 125 6.86 -14.61 2.96
C GLY A 125 5.68 -14.16 3.79
N MET A 126 5.42 -12.85 3.81
CA MET A 126 4.38 -12.23 4.63
C MET A 126 3.29 -11.58 3.78
N CYS A 127 2.03 -11.87 4.11
CA CYS A 127 0.88 -11.10 3.64
C CYS A 127 0.42 -10.12 4.73
N ALA A 128 0.61 -8.84 4.50
CA ALA A 128 0.08 -7.76 5.35
C ALA A 128 -1.29 -7.32 4.80
N ALA A 129 -2.36 -7.95 5.27
CA ALA A 129 -3.73 -7.70 4.83
C ALA A 129 -4.33 -6.48 5.56
N TYR A 130 -3.91 -5.27 5.18
CA TYR A 130 -4.31 -4.04 5.86
C TYR A 130 -5.64 -3.43 5.37
N GLY A 131 -6.17 -3.89 4.22
CA GLY A 131 -7.44 -3.43 3.65
C GLY A 131 -8.35 -4.59 3.22
N HIS A 132 -9.59 -4.25 2.81
CA HIS A 132 -10.57 -5.20 2.28
C HIS A 132 -11.61 -4.48 1.40
N VAL A 133 -11.14 -3.74 0.40
CA VAL A 133 -11.97 -2.90 -0.49
C VAL A 133 -13.03 -3.72 -1.24
N SER A 134 -12.72 -4.97 -1.63
CA SER A 134 -13.69 -5.88 -2.28
C SER A 134 -14.53 -6.69 -1.30
N GLY A 135 -14.46 -6.39 -0.02
CA GLY A 135 -15.12 -7.12 1.06
C GLY A 135 -14.18 -8.04 1.84
N PRO A 136 -14.66 -8.59 2.97
CA PRO A 136 -13.88 -9.50 3.79
C PRO A 136 -13.52 -10.76 2.99
N PRO A 137 -12.28 -11.24 3.10
CA PRO A 137 -11.86 -12.48 2.46
C PRO A 137 -12.53 -13.70 3.10
N ASP A 138 -12.53 -14.81 2.38
CA ASP A 138 -12.96 -16.10 2.92
C ASP A 138 -12.04 -16.53 4.08
N PRO A 139 -12.50 -17.42 4.97
CA PRO A 139 -11.69 -17.96 6.06
C PRO A 139 -10.39 -18.59 5.55
N ILE A 140 -9.30 -18.39 6.31
CA ILE A 140 -7.98 -18.95 6.01
C ILE A 140 -7.85 -20.34 6.63
N ASP A 141 -7.55 -21.34 5.80
CA ASP A 141 -7.09 -22.65 6.26
C ASP A 141 -5.58 -22.61 6.55
N VAL A 142 -5.22 -22.69 7.81
CA VAL A 142 -3.81 -22.57 8.25
C VAL A 142 -2.92 -23.64 7.61
N ILE A 143 -3.44 -24.84 7.36
CA ILE A 143 -2.67 -25.93 6.76
C ILE A 143 -2.53 -25.76 5.25
N GLN A 144 -3.67 -25.51 4.56
CA GLN A 144 -3.68 -25.42 3.09
C GLN A 144 -3.14 -24.07 2.61
N ASP A 145 -3.60 -22.97 3.22
CA ASP A 145 -3.29 -21.63 2.73
C ASP A 145 -1.93 -21.12 3.19
N LEU A 146 -1.47 -21.51 4.36
CA LEU A 146 -0.20 -21.04 4.88
C LEU A 146 0.88 -22.14 4.88
N GLY A 147 0.57 -23.30 5.46
CA GLY A 147 1.55 -24.37 5.63
C GLY A 147 2.06 -24.92 4.29
N ARG A 148 1.15 -25.38 3.41
CA ARG A 148 1.50 -25.99 2.12
C ARG A 148 2.07 -25.00 1.10
N ARG A 149 1.77 -23.70 1.22
CA ARG A 149 2.34 -22.65 0.37
C ARG A 149 3.76 -22.24 0.81
N GLY A 150 4.31 -22.82 1.88
CA GLY A 150 5.69 -22.56 2.29
C GLY A 150 5.82 -21.87 3.64
N SER A 151 4.97 -22.21 4.62
CA SER A 151 5.00 -21.64 5.98
C SER A 151 4.84 -20.12 5.98
N LEU A 152 3.82 -19.65 5.28
CA LEU A 152 3.58 -18.21 5.12
C LEU A 152 3.14 -17.54 6.42
N PHE A 153 3.41 -16.25 6.52
CA PHE A 153 2.87 -15.38 7.56
C PHE A 153 1.71 -14.56 7.01
N ILE A 154 0.66 -14.40 7.79
CA ILE A 154 -0.42 -13.46 7.50
C ILE A 154 -0.72 -12.64 8.74
N THR A 155 -0.95 -11.35 8.55
CA THR A 155 -1.38 -10.45 9.63
C THR A 155 -2.42 -9.45 9.14
N ARG A 156 -3.29 -9.00 10.06
CA ARG A 156 -4.23 -7.91 9.85
C ARG A 156 -3.79 -6.70 10.67
N PRO A 157 -2.82 -5.92 10.16
CA PRO A 157 -2.30 -4.77 10.89
C PRO A 157 -3.36 -3.65 10.97
N ALA A 158 -3.42 -2.98 12.10
CA ALA A 158 -4.29 -1.84 12.33
C ALA A 158 -3.51 -0.72 13.01
N ILE A 159 -3.65 0.49 12.50
CA ILE A 159 -2.90 1.69 12.94
C ILE A 159 -2.99 1.89 14.46
N MET A 160 -4.15 1.63 15.06
CA MET A 160 -4.37 1.79 16.51
C MET A 160 -3.45 0.93 17.37
N HIS A 161 -3.03 -0.23 16.88
CA HIS A 161 -2.11 -1.12 17.62
C HIS A 161 -0.66 -0.70 17.45
N TYR A 162 -0.31 -0.15 16.29
CA TYR A 162 1.07 0.28 15.99
C TYR A 162 1.39 1.67 16.55
N LEU A 163 0.37 2.53 16.76
CA LEU A 163 0.50 3.89 17.27
C LEU A 163 -0.19 4.05 18.63
N ALA A 164 -0.22 2.99 19.43
CA ALA A 164 -0.94 2.96 20.71
C ALA A 164 -0.33 3.88 21.77
N THR A 165 0.98 4.10 21.73
CA THR A 165 1.67 4.99 22.67
C THR A 165 2.04 6.31 22.02
N ARG A 166 2.22 7.35 22.85
CA ARG A 166 2.70 8.66 22.37
C ARG A 166 4.05 8.55 21.66
N ASN A 167 4.95 7.72 22.17
CA ASN A 167 6.27 7.52 21.57
C ASN A 167 6.17 6.84 20.20
N ASP A 168 5.29 5.84 20.02
CA ASP A 168 5.07 5.20 18.73
C ASP A 168 4.49 6.18 17.70
N LEU A 169 3.52 7.00 18.12
CA LEU A 169 2.92 8.03 17.29
C LEU A 169 3.97 9.05 16.83
N GLU A 170 4.75 9.58 17.77
CA GLU A 170 5.79 10.57 17.47
C GLU A 170 6.90 9.98 16.59
N TRP A 171 7.29 8.73 16.82
CA TRP A 171 8.26 8.06 15.97
C TRP A 171 7.76 7.93 14.53
N ALA A 172 6.56 7.41 14.33
CA ALA A 172 5.98 7.24 13.00
C ALA A 172 5.78 8.59 12.28
N ALA A 173 5.28 9.60 13.00
CA ALA A 173 5.08 10.95 12.45
C ALA A 173 6.42 11.60 12.05
N ASN A 174 7.42 11.53 12.91
CA ASN A 174 8.74 12.10 12.64
C ASN A 174 9.44 11.42 11.44
N ASP A 175 9.31 10.10 11.30
CA ASP A 175 9.84 9.39 10.14
C ASP A 175 9.14 9.84 8.85
N LEU A 176 7.81 9.98 8.89
CA LEU A 176 7.02 10.47 7.77
C LEU A 176 7.46 11.89 7.39
N PHE A 177 7.53 12.81 8.35
CA PHE A 177 7.94 14.20 8.08
C PHE A 177 9.36 14.30 7.51
N LYS A 178 10.28 13.50 8.03
CA LYS A 178 11.63 13.40 7.45
C LYS A 178 11.62 12.89 6.01
N ALA A 179 10.76 11.92 5.70
CA ALA A 179 10.63 11.39 4.34
C ALA A 179 10.06 12.44 3.38
N ILE A 180 9.09 13.24 3.83
CA ILE A 180 8.52 14.37 3.06
C ILE A 180 9.59 15.45 2.84
N SER A 181 10.24 15.92 3.91
CA SER A 181 11.26 17.00 3.84
C SER A 181 12.43 16.63 2.93
N LYS A 182 12.77 15.33 2.84
CA LYS A 182 13.80 14.83 1.91
C LYS A 182 13.30 14.64 0.48
N GLY A 183 12.03 14.88 0.20
CA GLY A 183 11.42 14.60 -1.10
C GLY A 183 11.30 13.11 -1.43
N THR A 184 11.50 12.23 -0.45
CA THR A 184 11.34 10.77 -0.62
C THR A 184 9.88 10.40 -0.88
N ILE A 185 8.97 11.10 -0.23
CA ILE A 185 7.52 10.95 -0.38
C ILE A 185 6.96 12.32 -0.77
N LYS A 186 6.10 12.32 -1.76
CA LYS A 186 5.31 13.48 -2.17
C LYS A 186 3.85 13.17 -1.94
N SER A 187 3.10 14.13 -1.41
CA SER A 187 1.66 14.03 -1.33
C SER A 187 1.04 14.23 -2.72
N ASN A 188 -0.04 13.51 -3.00
CA ASN A 188 -0.79 13.64 -4.24
C ASN A 188 -2.23 14.01 -3.91
N VAL A 189 -2.47 15.32 -3.72
CA VAL A 189 -3.83 15.89 -3.58
C VAL A 189 -4.39 16.10 -4.98
N ASN A 190 -5.24 15.18 -5.44
CA ASN A 190 -5.79 15.24 -6.79
C ASN A 190 -7.23 15.81 -6.80
N TYR A 191 -7.92 15.76 -5.67
CA TYR A 191 -9.32 16.17 -5.56
C TYR A 191 -9.55 16.96 -4.28
N GLU A 192 -10.17 18.12 -4.43
CA GLU A 192 -10.58 18.98 -3.33
C GLU A 192 -12.09 19.18 -3.37
N PHE A 193 -12.76 18.97 -2.26
CA PHE A 193 -14.18 19.23 -2.10
C PHE A 193 -14.40 20.15 -0.91
N GLN A 194 -15.44 20.99 -0.96
CA GLN A 194 -15.88 21.72 0.21
C GLN A 194 -16.50 20.73 1.22
N LEU A 195 -16.37 20.97 2.52
CA LEU A 195 -16.92 20.10 3.56
C LEU A 195 -18.42 19.83 3.38
N LYS A 196 -19.19 20.83 2.94
CA LYS A 196 -20.62 20.67 2.60
C LYS A 196 -20.90 19.67 1.49
N ASP A 197 -19.91 19.38 0.63
CA ASP A 197 -19.99 18.43 -0.48
C ASP A 197 -19.38 17.06 -0.12
N ALA A 198 -19.26 16.73 1.17
CA ALA A 198 -18.67 15.48 1.63
C ALA A 198 -19.32 14.23 0.99
N VAL A 199 -20.63 14.26 0.73
CA VAL A 199 -21.34 13.17 0.03
C VAL A 199 -20.72 12.91 -1.35
N LYS A 200 -20.48 13.97 -2.15
CA LYS A 200 -19.85 13.85 -3.47
C LYS A 200 -18.43 13.30 -3.38
N ALA A 201 -17.68 13.70 -2.35
CA ALA A 201 -16.33 13.18 -2.12
C ALA A 201 -16.34 11.68 -1.80
N HIS A 202 -17.30 11.19 -0.99
CA HIS A 202 -17.48 9.78 -0.72
C HIS A 202 -17.88 8.99 -1.98
N GLU A 203 -18.86 9.49 -2.75
CA GLU A 203 -19.24 8.87 -4.02
C GLU A 203 -18.06 8.77 -5.00
N ALA A 204 -17.22 9.80 -5.06
CA ALA A 204 -16.03 9.81 -5.89
C ALA A 204 -15.04 8.71 -5.47
N ILE A 205 -14.75 8.56 -4.15
CA ILE A 205 -13.88 7.49 -3.64
C ILE A 205 -14.47 6.11 -3.94
N GLU A 206 -15.75 5.91 -3.66
CA GLU A 206 -16.43 4.62 -3.83
C GLU A 206 -16.53 4.18 -5.30
N SER A 207 -16.54 5.14 -6.23
CA SER A 207 -16.53 4.86 -7.66
C SER A 207 -15.28 4.10 -8.13
N GLY A 208 -14.19 4.11 -7.36
CA GLY A 208 -12.89 3.53 -7.73
C GLY A 208 -12.18 4.22 -8.90
N LYS A 209 -12.70 5.35 -9.38
CA LYS A 209 -12.14 6.11 -10.51
C LYS A 209 -11.06 7.12 -10.08
N THR A 210 -11.01 7.44 -8.80
CA THR A 210 -10.07 8.43 -8.26
C THR A 210 -8.64 7.88 -8.16
N GLU A 211 -7.69 8.80 -8.15
CA GLU A 211 -6.26 8.58 -8.02
C GLU A 211 -5.72 9.50 -6.92
N GLY A 212 -4.69 9.07 -6.22
CA GLY A 212 -4.11 9.89 -5.15
C GLY A 212 -5.06 10.10 -3.96
N SER A 213 -5.09 11.31 -3.46
CA SER A 213 -5.84 11.69 -2.25
C SER A 213 -6.97 12.67 -2.54
N ILE A 214 -8.07 12.49 -1.81
CA ILE A 214 -9.17 13.46 -1.73
C ILE A 214 -9.05 14.16 -0.37
N ILE A 215 -9.26 15.48 -0.35
CA ILE A 215 -9.36 16.28 0.87
C ILE A 215 -10.67 17.07 0.90
N LEU A 216 -11.14 17.35 2.11
CA LEU A 216 -12.27 18.24 2.37
C LEU A 216 -11.74 19.56 2.91
N LEU A 217 -12.23 20.67 2.34
CA LEU A 217 -11.91 22.01 2.79
C LEU A 217 -13.07 22.55 3.62
N PRO A 218 -12.80 23.23 4.75
CA PRO A 218 -13.82 23.84 5.60
C PRO A 218 -14.73 24.83 4.87
#